data_2f56199cdc5b037ec592fb00062dbb0e
#
_entry.id   2f56199cdc5b037ec592fb00062dbb0e
#
_cell.length_a   1.000
_cell.length_b   1.000
_cell.length_c   1.000
_cell.angle_alpha   90.00
_cell.angle_beta   90.00
_cell.angle_gamma   90.00
#
_symmetry.space_group_name_H-M   'P 1'
#
loop_
_entity.id
_entity.type
_entity.pdbx_description
1 polymer ?
#
loop_
_entity_poly.entity_id
_entity_poly.type
_entity_poly.pdbx_seq_one_letter_code
_entity_poly.pdbx_strand_id
1 'polypeptide(L)'
;MNQISTLAAAVLLAGAAVLPVQKGLAQMNVEQNTVTQPSGSHPYVGMWVTADGHIRHDLLPNGRYDEARGNRESAYQGRYEIRGNHIDYWDDTGFTADGTFIDGVLHHAGMILYREK
;
A
#
# COMPACT_ATOMS: atom_id res chain seq x y z
N MET A 1 8.74 46.92 38.97
CA MET A 1 8.79 46.47 38.60
C MET A 1 8.90 45.71 37.87
N ASN A 2 8.76 45.59 38.05
CA ASN A 2 8.83 44.89 37.44
C ASN A 2 8.68 44.01 36.84
N GLN A 3 8.51 43.89 37.02
CA GLN A 3 8.37 43.10 36.55
C GLN A 3 8.19 42.40 35.81
N ILE A 4 8.03 42.65 36.06
CA ILE A 4 7.94 41.95 35.48
C ILE A 4 7.91 41.30 34.71
N SER A 5 7.90 41.46 34.92
CA SER A 5 7.98 40.83 34.40
C SER A 5 7.93 40.04 33.83
N THR A 6 7.79 40.06 33.98
CA THR A 6 7.82 39.25 33.58
C THR A 6 7.61 38.46 32.90
N LEU A 7 7.35 38.61 33.03
CA LEU A 7 7.19 37.85 32.56
C LEU A 7 7.05 37.23 31.85
N ALA A 8 6.84 37.46 31.90
CA ALA A 8 6.77 36.80 31.37
C ALA A 8 6.73 36.06 30.78
N ALA A 9 6.64 36.19 30.93
CA ALA A 9 6.61 35.45 30.54
C ALA A 9 6.43 34.67 29.95
N ALA A 10 6.26 34.77 30.04
CA ALA A 10 6.08 33.99 29.70
C ALA A 10 5.86 33.29 29.07
N VAL A 11 5.82 33.45 29.10
CA VAL A 11 5.64 32.74 28.73
C VAL A 11 5.53 32.07 28.09
N LEU A 12 5.65 32.19 28.18
CA LEU A 12 5.57 31.54 27.74
C LEU A 12 5.35 30.81 27.20
N LEU A 13 5.32 30.92 27.43
CA LEU A 13 5.18 30.19 27.09
C LEU A 13 4.91 29.57 26.44
N ALA A 14 4.79 29.77 26.55
CA ALA A 14 4.59 29.16 26.13
C ALA A 14 4.41 28.63 25.44
N GLY A 15 4.52 28.75 25.35
CA GLY A 15 4.37 28.21 24.88
C GLY A 15 4.28 27.60 24.31
N ALA A 16 4.24 27.76 24.51
CA ALA A 16 4.23 27.11 24.15
C ALA A 16 3.97 26.39 23.70
N ALA A 17 4.03 26.47 24.07
CA ALA A 17 3.79 25.77 23.81
C ALA A 17 3.25 25.14 23.24
N VAL A 18 2.99 25.19 23.09
CA VAL A 18 2.45 24.69 22.62
C VAL A 18 2.41 24.04 21.74
N LEU A 19 2.26 23.89 21.61
CA LEU A 19 2.16 23.30 20.92
C LEU A 19 2.64 22.53 20.18
N PRO A 20 2.73 22.54 19.96
CA PRO A 20 3.61 21.80 19.12
C PRO A 20 3.16 20.47 18.70
N VAL A 21 2.62 19.91 19.52
CA VAL A 21 2.23 18.62 19.29
C VAL A 21 1.35 18.40 18.15
N GLN A 22 0.63 19.34 17.83
CA GLN A 22 -0.34 19.21 16.80
C GLN A 22 0.21 18.88 15.47
N LYS A 23 1.42 19.22 15.26
CA LYS A 23 1.99 18.96 13.99
C LYS A 23 2.03 17.53 13.65
N GLY A 24 2.35 16.73 14.58
CA GLY A 24 2.44 15.33 14.29
C GLY A 24 1.13 14.75 13.88
N LEU A 25 0.07 15.24 14.44
CA LEU A 25 -1.22 14.73 14.08
C LEU A 25 -1.61 15.04 12.68
N ALA A 26 -1.30 16.19 12.23
CA ALA A 26 -1.63 16.56 10.88
C ALA A 26 -0.96 15.67 9.89
N GLN A 27 0.27 15.32 10.18
CA GLN A 27 0.98 14.48 9.26
C GLN A 27 0.40 13.12 9.18
N MET A 28 -0.09 12.62 10.27
CA MET A 28 -0.66 11.31 10.24
C MET A 28 -1.90 11.28 9.40
N ASN A 29 -2.64 12.33 9.40
CA ASN A 29 -3.83 12.37 8.58
C ASN A 29 -3.52 12.28 7.11
N VAL A 30 -2.47 12.93 6.73
CA VAL A 30 -2.09 12.90 5.33
C VAL A 30 -1.75 11.50 4.92
N GLU A 31 -1.10 10.79 5.77
CA GLU A 31 -0.70 9.44 5.42
C GLU A 31 -1.86 8.52 5.22
N GLN A 32 -2.96 8.80 5.84
CA GLN A 32 -4.09 7.93 5.68
C GLN A 32 -4.63 7.91 4.28
N ASN A 33 -4.33 8.91 3.52
CA ASN A 33 -4.82 8.96 2.15
C ASN A 33 -4.08 8.01 1.25
N THR A 34 -2.97 7.50 1.70
CA THR A 34 -2.18 6.59 0.89
C THR A 34 -1.92 5.30 1.62
N VAL A 35 -2.77 4.98 2.53
CA VAL A 35 -2.55 3.83 3.37
C VAL A 35 -2.60 2.54 2.56
N THR A 36 -1.71 1.63 2.88
CA THR A 36 -1.68 0.31 2.31
C THR A 36 -2.69 -0.55 3.05
N GLN A 37 -3.50 -1.27 2.33
CA GLN A 37 -4.49 -2.10 2.97
C GLN A 37 -3.86 -3.36 3.53
N PRO A 38 -4.32 -3.82 4.68
CA PRO A 38 -3.82 -5.07 5.23
C PRO A 38 -4.15 -6.24 4.31
N SER A 39 -3.33 -7.26 4.41
CA SER A 39 -3.55 -8.48 3.64
C SER A 39 -4.93 -9.04 3.95
N GLY A 40 -5.60 -9.47 2.93
CA GLY A 40 -6.90 -10.08 3.08
C GLY A 40 -8.06 -9.10 3.21
N SER A 41 -7.79 -7.79 3.32
CA SER A 41 -8.85 -6.81 3.51
C SER A 41 -9.14 -6.00 2.25
N HIS A 42 -8.62 -6.40 1.11
CA HIS A 42 -8.86 -5.73 -0.15
C HIS A 42 -9.70 -6.63 -1.07
N PRO A 43 -10.29 -6.06 -2.10
CA PRO A 43 -11.22 -6.84 -2.95
C PRO A 43 -10.55 -7.68 -4.02
N TYR A 44 -9.23 -7.76 -4.05
CA TYR A 44 -8.53 -8.36 -5.17
C TYR A 44 -7.97 -9.75 -4.91
N VAL A 45 -8.24 -10.32 -3.74
CA VAL A 45 -7.81 -11.69 -3.43
C VAL A 45 -8.44 -12.63 -4.44
N GLY A 46 -7.65 -13.56 -4.96
CA GLY A 46 -8.13 -14.55 -5.92
C GLY A 46 -7.20 -14.71 -7.09
N MET A 47 -7.63 -15.49 -8.05
CA MET A 47 -6.83 -15.84 -9.23
C MET A 47 -7.10 -14.87 -10.36
N TRP A 48 -6.04 -14.35 -10.96
CA TRP A 48 -6.09 -13.42 -12.09
C TRP A 48 -5.36 -14.05 -13.26
N VAL A 49 -6.00 -14.08 -14.42
CA VAL A 49 -5.56 -14.93 -15.54
C VAL A 49 -5.57 -14.12 -16.82
N THR A 50 -4.53 -14.27 -17.64
CA THR A 50 -4.56 -13.70 -19.01
C THR A 50 -5.62 -14.43 -19.84
N ALA A 51 -6.07 -13.77 -20.90
CA ALA A 51 -7.17 -14.32 -21.71
C ALA A 51 -6.83 -15.72 -22.23
N ASP A 52 -5.58 -15.98 -22.55
CA ASP A 52 -5.17 -17.28 -23.05
C ASP A 52 -4.86 -18.28 -21.92
N GLY A 53 -4.97 -17.85 -20.66
CA GLY A 53 -4.72 -18.74 -19.54
C GLY A 53 -3.27 -19.03 -19.26
N HIS A 54 -2.36 -18.40 -20.00
CA HIS A 54 -0.93 -18.73 -19.86
C HIS A 54 -0.34 -18.20 -18.56
N ILE A 55 -0.68 -16.97 -18.17
CA ILE A 55 -0.18 -16.37 -16.95
C ILE A 55 -1.30 -16.35 -15.93
N ARG A 56 -1.04 -16.85 -14.74
CA ARG A 56 -2.03 -16.92 -13.68
C ARG A 56 -1.40 -16.43 -12.39
N HIS A 57 -1.96 -15.35 -11.83
CA HIS A 57 -1.51 -14.76 -10.57
C HIS A 57 -2.52 -15.06 -9.50
N ASP A 58 -2.12 -15.78 -8.48
CA ASP A 58 -2.96 -16.06 -7.33
C ASP A 58 -2.60 -15.07 -6.23
N LEU A 59 -3.49 -14.14 -5.95
CA LEU A 59 -3.29 -13.16 -4.89
C LEU A 59 -3.92 -13.73 -3.62
N LEU A 60 -3.08 -14.18 -2.72
CA LEU A 60 -3.51 -14.89 -1.52
C LEU A 60 -3.90 -13.90 -0.42
N PRO A 61 -4.77 -14.31 0.49
CA PRO A 61 -5.21 -13.40 1.55
C PRO A 61 -4.14 -13.08 2.57
N ASN A 62 -3.04 -13.81 2.59
CA ASN A 62 -1.95 -13.57 3.53
C ASN A 62 -0.93 -12.57 3.02
N GLY A 63 -1.19 -11.89 1.90
CA GLY A 63 -0.25 -10.93 1.35
C GLY A 63 0.81 -11.53 0.46
N ARG A 64 0.69 -12.80 0.16
CA ARG A 64 1.62 -13.48 -0.74
C ARG A 64 0.97 -13.67 -2.09
N TYR A 65 1.79 -13.76 -3.14
CA TYR A 65 1.28 -14.12 -4.45
C TYR A 65 2.05 -15.32 -5.00
N ASP A 66 1.41 -16.04 -5.89
CA ASP A 66 1.98 -17.22 -6.53
C ASP A 66 1.61 -17.14 -8.00
N GLU A 67 2.60 -17.08 -8.86
CA GLU A 67 2.36 -16.92 -10.29
C GLU A 67 2.75 -18.19 -11.02
N ALA A 68 1.86 -18.69 -11.88
CA ALA A 68 2.16 -19.81 -12.75
C ALA A 68 2.24 -19.31 -14.20
N ARG A 69 3.07 -19.95 -14.99
CA ARG A 69 3.24 -19.64 -16.41
C ARG A 69 3.19 -20.93 -17.21
N GLY A 70 2.18 -21.04 -18.06
CA GLY A 70 2.01 -22.27 -18.80
C GLY A 70 1.83 -23.42 -17.86
N ASN A 71 2.69 -24.44 -18.00
CA ASN A 71 2.66 -25.58 -17.08
C ASN A 71 3.73 -25.47 -16.00
N ARG A 72 4.34 -24.29 -15.81
CA ARG A 72 5.26 -24.06 -14.71
C ARG A 72 4.48 -23.47 -13.54
N GLU A 73 4.24 -24.32 -12.55
CA GLU A 73 3.59 -23.86 -11.33
C GLU A 73 4.59 -23.08 -10.50
N SER A 74 4.11 -22.09 -9.78
CA SER A 74 4.94 -21.30 -8.88
C SER A 74 6.20 -20.77 -9.56
N ALA A 75 6.03 -20.30 -10.79
CA ALA A 75 7.15 -19.74 -11.53
C ALA A 75 7.74 -18.53 -10.81
N TYR A 76 6.91 -17.74 -10.15
CA TYR A 76 7.32 -16.64 -9.29
C TYR A 76 6.45 -16.60 -8.06
N GLN A 77 7.07 -16.30 -6.94
CA GLN A 77 6.36 -16.16 -5.66
C GLN A 77 6.94 -14.99 -4.90
N GLY A 78 6.14 -14.37 -4.06
CA GLY A 78 6.61 -13.27 -3.25
C GLY A 78 5.46 -12.65 -2.48
N ARG A 79 5.65 -11.40 -2.07
CA ARG A 79 4.61 -10.67 -1.36
C ARG A 79 4.09 -9.55 -2.25
N TYR A 80 2.90 -9.09 -1.93
CA TYR A 80 2.32 -7.95 -2.64
C TYR A 80 1.64 -7.03 -1.65
N GLU A 81 1.45 -5.79 -2.07
CA GLU A 81 0.71 -4.80 -1.28
C GLU A 81 -0.25 -4.05 -2.18
N ILE A 82 -1.40 -3.70 -1.64
CA ILE A 82 -2.42 -2.96 -2.36
C ILE A 82 -2.54 -1.57 -1.76
N ARG A 83 -2.53 -0.56 -2.63
CA ARG A 83 -2.83 0.81 -2.25
C ARG A 83 -3.87 1.33 -3.22
N GLY A 84 -5.11 1.41 -2.76
CA GLY A 84 -6.20 1.79 -3.64
C GLY A 84 -6.39 0.74 -4.73
N ASN A 85 -6.21 1.15 -5.96
CA ASN A 85 -6.29 0.23 -7.10
C ASN A 85 -4.90 -0.11 -7.65
N HIS A 86 -3.85 0.18 -6.90
CA HIS A 86 -2.48 -0.10 -7.32
C HIS A 86 -1.94 -1.30 -6.56
N ILE A 87 -1.18 -2.16 -7.23
CA ILE A 87 -0.55 -3.31 -6.60
C ILE A 87 0.94 -3.26 -6.84
N ASP A 88 1.72 -3.50 -5.78
CA ASP A 88 3.17 -3.65 -5.87
C ASP A 88 3.52 -5.07 -5.51
N TYR A 89 4.49 -5.64 -6.22
CA TYR A 89 4.96 -7.01 -6.00
C TYR A 89 6.43 -6.99 -5.64
N TRP A 90 6.82 -7.87 -4.73
CA TRP A 90 8.22 -8.11 -4.39
C TRP A 90 8.45 -9.61 -4.48
N ASP A 91 9.15 -10.02 -5.52
CA ASP A 91 9.47 -11.42 -5.75
C ASP A 91 10.50 -11.87 -4.73
N ASP A 92 10.42 -13.13 -4.32
CA ASP A 92 11.33 -13.64 -3.28
C ASP A 92 12.79 -13.64 -3.73
N THR A 93 13.04 -13.53 -5.03
CA THR A 93 14.42 -13.47 -5.54
C THR A 93 14.89 -12.04 -5.75
N GLY A 94 14.07 -11.03 -5.41
CA GLY A 94 14.51 -9.66 -5.41
C GLY A 94 13.95 -8.77 -6.52
N PHE A 95 13.20 -9.32 -7.45
CA PHE A 95 12.59 -8.51 -8.49
C PHE A 95 11.35 -7.81 -7.96
N THR A 96 11.05 -6.66 -8.53
CA THR A 96 9.85 -5.92 -8.18
C THR A 96 9.03 -5.68 -9.43
N ALA A 97 7.73 -5.48 -9.24
CA ALA A 97 6.83 -5.18 -10.34
C ALA A 97 5.63 -4.47 -9.76
N ASP A 98 4.79 -3.92 -10.63
CA ASP A 98 3.58 -3.27 -10.16
C ASP A 98 2.47 -3.41 -11.22
N GLY A 99 1.29 -3.00 -10.82
CA GLY A 99 0.15 -3.04 -11.71
C GLY A 99 -0.97 -2.16 -11.20
N THR A 100 -2.03 -2.09 -11.96
CA THR A 100 -3.19 -1.27 -11.63
C THR A 100 -4.45 -2.01 -12.00
N PHE A 101 -5.43 -2.00 -11.10
CA PHE A 101 -6.75 -2.56 -11.38
C PHE A 101 -7.62 -1.46 -11.96
N ILE A 102 -8.12 -1.66 -13.16
CA ILE A 102 -8.96 -0.67 -13.85
C ILE A 102 -10.20 -1.39 -14.32
N ASP A 103 -11.37 -0.93 -13.83
CA ASP A 103 -12.65 -1.53 -14.23
C ASP A 103 -12.66 -3.04 -14.01
N GLY A 104 -12.06 -3.49 -12.91
CA GLY A 104 -12.09 -4.90 -12.57
C GLY A 104 -11.08 -5.74 -13.33
N VAL A 105 -10.13 -5.14 -13.99
CA VAL A 105 -9.14 -5.83 -14.80
C VAL A 105 -7.75 -5.42 -14.31
N LEU A 106 -6.85 -6.37 -14.18
CA LEU A 106 -5.48 -6.09 -13.73
C LEU A 106 -4.59 -5.82 -14.93
N HIS A 107 -4.00 -4.63 -14.95
CA HIS A 107 -3.01 -4.24 -15.95
C HIS A 107 -1.65 -4.36 -15.32
N HIS A 108 -0.82 -5.26 -15.83
CA HIS A 108 0.46 -5.57 -15.20
C HIS A 108 1.47 -5.95 -16.26
N ALA A 109 2.59 -5.22 -16.30
CA ALA A 109 3.73 -5.55 -17.18
C ALA A 109 3.31 -5.74 -18.64
N GLY A 110 2.41 -4.90 -19.12
CA GLY A 110 1.93 -5.01 -20.51
C GLY A 110 0.92 -6.11 -20.72
N MET A 111 0.54 -6.85 -19.69
CA MET A 111 -0.45 -7.91 -19.79
C MET A 111 -1.76 -7.46 -19.17
N ILE A 112 -2.82 -8.10 -19.61
CA ILE A 112 -4.16 -7.87 -19.07
C ILE A 112 -4.60 -9.17 -18.45
N LEU A 113 -4.94 -9.11 -17.15
CA LEU A 113 -5.38 -10.29 -16.42
C LEU A 113 -6.80 -10.06 -15.90
N TYR A 114 -7.61 -11.08 -16.03
CA TYR A 114 -9.02 -11.05 -15.65
C TYR A 114 -9.22 -11.93 -14.44
N ARG A 115 -10.16 -11.55 -13.59
CA ARG A 115 -10.45 -12.37 -12.43
C ARG A 115 -11.07 -13.67 -12.89
N GLU A 116 -10.51 -14.76 -12.44
CA GLU A 116 -11.06 -16.08 -12.74
C GLU A 116 -12.27 -16.33 -11.87
N LYS A 117 -13.28 -16.90 -12.44
CA LYS A 117 -14.54 -17.16 -11.72
C LYS A 117 -14.63 -18.57 -11.22
#